data_ec3ff1a79ae9c093142055e3433e590c
#
_entry.id   ec3ff1a79ae9c093142055e3433e590c
#
_cell.length_a   1.000
_cell.length_b   1.000
_cell.length_c   1.000
_cell.angle_alpha   90.00
_cell.angle_beta   90.00
_cell.angle_gamma   90.00
#
_symmetry.space_group_name_H-M   'P 1'
#
loop_
_entity.id
_entity.type
_entity.pdbx_description
1 polymer ?
#
loop_
_entity_poly.entity_id
_entity_poly.type
_entity_poly.pdbx_seq_one_letter_code
_entity_poly.pdbx_strand_id
1 'polypeptide(L)'
;MKCLFTAHVVLLLSTSVFGAAKPKVVTFGAWTKVPFFLGPREDKSIDIKIRPLLVDGKIKEFTTGEIHEVTDRHFVVRKAFRLNDWLPDDRDPKSHRWKWQRGGWLLVDRSTAHIVQLNLPDYDPFYSSSSWFRDYVAYCGLSDTAEKVYAVVAQIGRRKPILKQKLGDAKNGEQPESECGTPHWERDPIRVSFEPTGGQKQTFSVFGHVADAMPAEGDDEE
;
A
#
# COMPACT_ATOMS: atom_id res chain seq x y z
N MET A 1 -8.05 -51.68 67.93
CA MET A 1 -9.02 -50.98 67.04
C MET A 1 -8.29 -49.83 66.39
N LYS A 2 -7.95 -49.93 65.10
CA LYS A 2 -7.23 -48.88 64.31
C LYS A 2 -8.26 -48.35 63.32
N CYS A 3 -8.67 -47.07 63.46
CA CYS A 3 -9.52 -46.40 62.51
C CYS A 3 -8.64 -45.83 61.39
N LEU A 4 -8.82 -46.31 60.15
CA LEU A 4 -8.27 -45.73 58.93
C LEU A 4 -9.21 -44.58 58.48
N PHE A 5 -8.70 -43.34 58.51
CA PHE A 5 -9.36 -42.21 57.84
C PHE A 5 -8.86 -42.15 56.40
N THR A 6 -9.75 -42.42 55.45
CA THR A 6 -9.50 -42.27 54.01
C THR A 6 -9.85 -40.82 53.64
N ALA A 7 -8.88 -39.99 53.37
CA ALA A 7 -9.08 -38.63 52.84
C ALA A 7 -9.32 -38.70 51.35
N HIS A 8 -10.53 -38.32 50.90
CA HIS A 8 -10.86 -38.14 49.48
C HIS A 8 -10.43 -36.75 49.04
N VAL A 9 -9.36 -36.67 48.24
CA VAL A 9 -8.97 -35.44 47.56
C VAL A 9 -9.84 -35.29 46.31
N VAL A 10 -10.77 -34.36 46.34
CA VAL A 10 -11.59 -33.98 45.18
C VAL A 10 -10.78 -32.95 44.37
N LEU A 11 -10.24 -33.41 43.24
CA LEU A 11 -9.51 -32.55 42.28
C LEU A 11 -10.53 -31.80 41.43
N LEU A 12 -10.83 -30.55 41.75
CA LEU A 12 -11.67 -29.65 40.93
C LEU A 12 -10.87 -29.21 39.70
N LEU A 13 -11.09 -29.88 38.55
CA LEU A 13 -10.64 -29.44 37.23
C LEU A 13 -11.46 -28.23 36.80
N SER A 14 -10.94 -27.03 37.03
CA SER A 14 -11.47 -25.78 36.47
C SER A 14 -11.16 -25.73 34.97
N THR A 15 -12.10 -26.14 34.12
CA THR A 15 -12.03 -25.94 32.66
C THR A 15 -12.25 -24.45 32.39
N SER A 16 -11.16 -23.73 32.15
CA SER A 16 -11.23 -22.35 31.63
C SER A 16 -11.80 -22.43 30.21
N VAL A 17 -13.08 -22.13 30.05
CA VAL A 17 -13.70 -21.92 28.74
C VAL A 17 -13.11 -20.61 28.19
N PHE A 18 -12.06 -20.72 27.38
CA PHE A 18 -11.62 -19.61 26.55
C PHE A 18 -12.76 -19.31 25.56
N GLY A 19 -13.57 -18.34 25.85
CA GLY A 19 -14.56 -17.84 24.94
C GLY A 19 -13.85 -17.38 23.66
N ALA A 20 -14.02 -18.10 22.55
CA ALA A 20 -13.48 -17.68 21.25
C ALA A 20 -14.04 -16.29 20.93
N ALA A 21 -13.15 -15.31 20.77
CA ALA A 21 -13.56 -13.96 20.38
C ALA A 21 -14.34 -14.03 19.07
N LYS A 22 -15.50 -13.36 19.02
CA LYS A 22 -16.32 -13.32 17.81
C LYS A 22 -15.46 -12.85 16.63
N PRO A 23 -15.46 -13.57 15.49
CA PRO A 23 -14.69 -13.16 14.32
C PRO A 23 -15.16 -11.79 13.85
N LYS A 24 -14.20 -10.89 13.60
CA LYS A 24 -14.50 -9.56 13.07
C LYS A 24 -14.81 -9.64 11.59
N VAL A 25 -15.70 -8.79 11.14
CA VAL A 25 -16.16 -8.76 9.75
C VAL A 25 -15.61 -7.51 9.07
N VAL A 26 -14.82 -7.74 8.01
CA VAL A 26 -14.28 -6.67 7.14
C VAL A 26 -15.16 -6.55 5.92
N THR A 27 -15.70 -5.36 5.67
CA THR A 27 -16.57 -5.07 4.52
C THR A 27 -16.24 -3.71 3.91
N PHE A 28 -16.78 -3.45 2.73
CA PHE A 28 -16.69 -2.13 2.08
C PHE A 28 -18.08 -1.52 1.97
N GLY A 29 -18.16 -0.20 2.15
CA GLY A 29 -19.36 0.55 1.86
C GLY A 29 -19.50 0.91 0.38
N ALA A 30 -20.51 1.70 0.06
CA ALA A 30 -20.80 2.13 -1.28
C ALA A 30 -19.70 3.06 -1.84
N TRP A 31 -19.51 3.01 -3.15
CA TRP A 31 -18.63 3.92 -3.85
C TRP A 31 -19.23 5.34 -3.93
N THR A 32 -18.40 6.34 -3.66
CA THR A 32 -18.74 7.75 -3.79
C THR A 32 -17.70 8.43 -4.68
N LYS A 33 -18.14 9.26 -5.62
CA LYS A 33 -17.26 10.13 -6.40
C LYS A 33 -16.90 11.36 -5.59
N VAL A 34 -15.63 11.72 -5.60
CA VAL A 34 -15.12 12.90 -4.91
C VAL A 34 -14.06 13.61 -5.76
N PRO A 35 -13.96 14.93 -5.69
CA PRO A 35 -12.89 15.65 -6.39
C PRO A 35 -11.53 15.33 -5.77
N PHE A 36 -10.55 15.08 -6.62
CA PHE A 36 -9.17 14.82 -6.29
C PHE A 36 -8.28 15.80 -7.05
N PHE A 37 -7.30 16.37 -6.40
CA PHE A 37 -6.35 17.32 -6.99
C PHE A 37 -4.99 16.67 -7.17
N LEU A 38 -4.45 16.68 -8.38
CA LEU A 38 -3.21 16.02 -8.75
C LEU A 38 -1.94 16.74 -8.32
N GLY A 39 -2.05 17.96 -7.80
CA GLY A 39 -0.88 18.74 -7.41
C GLY A 39 -1.24 20.09 -6.80
N PRO A 40 -0.23 20.93 -6.55
CA PRO A 40 -0.44 22.24 -5.93
C PRO A 40 -1.21 23.23 -6.81
N ARG A 41 -1.28 23.01 -8.13
CA ARG A 41 -2.12 23.81 -9.03
C ARG A 41 -3.56 23.32 -8.93
N GLU A 42 -4.35 24.03 -8.18
CA GLU A 42 -5.73 23.71 -7.81
C GLU A 42 -6.75 23.74 -8.94
N ASP A 43 -6.34 24.14 -10.14
CA ASP A 43 -7.25 24.47 -11.24
C ASP A 43 -7.85 23.24 -11.95
N LYS A 44 -7.26 22.05 -11.73
CA LYS A 44 -7.73 20.81 -12.35
C LYS A 44 -7.99 19.74 -11.29
N SER A 45 -9.26 19.54 -10.97
CA SER A 45 -9.67 18.37 -10.22
C SER A 45 -10.10 17.28 -11.19
N ILE A 46 -9.82 16.03 -10.83
CA ILE A 46 -10.38 14.82 -11.44
C ILE A 46 -11.24 14.10 -10.40
N ASP A 47 -12.28 13.42 -10.88
CA ASP A 47 -13.10 12.61 -10.00
C ASP A 47 -12.42 11.27 -9.71
N ILE A 48 -12.25 10.96 -8.43
CA ILE A 48 -11.89 9.62 -7.99
C ILE A 48 -13.07 8.97 -7.27
N LYS A 49 -13.14 7.64 -7.35
CA LYS A 49 -14.08 6.86 -6.56
C LYS A 49 -13.42 6.44 -5.26
N ILE A 50 -14.10 6.69 -4.15
CA ILE A 50 -13.70 6.25 -2.83
C ILE A 50 -14.80 5.41 -2.20
N ARG A 51 -14.45 4.54 -1.26
CA ARG A 51 -15.40 3.79 -0.43
C ARG A 51 -14.86 3.61 0.99
N PRO A 52 -15.72 3.56 2.00
CA PRO A 52 -15.29 3.25 3.35
C PRO A 52 -14.92 1.77 3.48
N LEU A 53 -13.83 1.49 4.19
CA LEU A 53 -13.45 0.19 4.72
C LEU A 53 -14.01 0.08 6.13
N LEU A 54 -14.85 -0.90 6.36
CA LEU A 54 -15.58 -1.09 7.63
C LEU A 54 -15.08 -2.35 8.34
N VAL A 55 -15.03 -2.25 9.67
CA VAL A 55 -14.85 -3.39 10.56
C VAL A 55 -16.03 -3.42 11.51
N ASP A 56 -16.78 -4.51 11.53
CA ASP A 56 -18.01 -4.66 12.31
C ASP A 56 -18.99 -3.49 12.08
N GLY A 57 -19.13 -3.06 10.82
CA GLY A 57 -19.98 -1.94 10.41
C GLY A 57 -19.48 -0.55 10.75
N LYS A 58 -18.31 -0.41 11.38
CA LYS A 58 -17.70 0.89 11.73
C LYS A 58 -16.63 1.26 10.71
N ILE A 59 -16.68 2.48 10.20
CA ILE A 59 -15.65 3.02 9.30
C ILE A 59 -14.30 3.04 10.01
N LYS A 60 -13.29 2.42 9.40
CA LYS A 60 -11.91 2.47 9.85
C LYS A 60 -11.05 3.36 8.97
N GLU A 61 -11.19 3.22 7.66
CA GLU A 61 -10.43 3.96 6.68
C GLU A 61 -11.32 4.27 5.47
N PHE A 62 -10.91 5.21 4.65
CA PHE A 62 -11.42 5.36 3.29
C PHE A 62 -10.39 4.82 2.31
N THR A 63 -10.87 4.21 1.24
CA THR A 63 -10.04 3.55 0.24
C THR A 63 -10.42 3.96 -1.16
N THR A 64 -9.48 3.82 -2.10
CA THR A 64 -9.68 4.09 -3.52
C THR A 64 -9.06 2.97 -4.36
N GLY A 65 -9.54 2.78 -5.57
CA GLY A 65 -9.08 1.72 -6.47
C GLY A 65 -9.54 0.33 -6.05
N GLU A 66 -9.19 -0.64 -6.86
CA GLU A 66 -9.51 -2.04 -6.62
C GLU A 66 -8.60 -2.65 -5.55
N ILE A 67 -9.10 -3.68 -4.87
CA ILE A 67 -8.29 -4.47 -3.96
C ILE A 67 -7.36 -5.39 -4.77
N HIS A 68 -6.19 -5.68 -4.21
CA HIS A 68 -5.35 -6.74 -4.72
C HIS A 68 -5.25 -7.84 -3.66
N GLU A 69 -5.64 -9.06 -4.06
CA GLU A 69 -5.59 -10.25 -3.21
C GLU A 69 -4.14 -10.73 -3.08
N VAL A 70 -3.63 -10.76 -1.86
CA VAL A 70 -2.29 -11.27 -1.55
C VAL A 70 -2.35 -12.75 -1.22
N THR A 71 -3.32 -13.11 -0.36
CA THR A 71 -3.70 -14.48 0.02
C THR A 71 -5.20 -14.50 0.29
N ASP A 72 -5.78 -15.66 0.50
CA ASP A 72 -7.21 -15.79 0.91
C ASP A 72 -7.53 -14.97 2.17
N ARG A 73 -6.52 -14.77 3.02
CA ARG A 73 -6.64 -14.04 4.28
C ARG A 73 -6.31 -12.56 4.16
N HIS A 74 -5.37 -12.19 3.29
CA HIS A 74 -4.84 -10.84 3.21
C HIS A 74 -5.08 -10.20 1.86
N PHE A 75 -5.44 -8.93 1.87
CA PHE A 75 -5.47 -8.11 0.67
C PHE A 75 -4.83 -6.75 0.94
N VAL A 76 -4.43 -6.08 -0.13
CA VAL A 76 -4.00 -4.69 -0.08
C VAL A 76 -4.99 -3.79 -0.81
N VAL A 77 -5.11 -2.57 -0.32
CA VAL A 77 -5.96 -1.54 -0.92
C VAL A 77 -5.34 -0.17 -0.70
N ARG A 78 -5.54 0.73 -1.65
CA ARG A 78 -4.98 2.07 -1.54
C ARG A 78 -5.80 2.92 -0.59
N LYS A 79 -5.16 3.60 0.35
CA LYS A 79 -5.79 4.55 1.27
C LYS A 79 -6.23 5.80 0.52
N ALA A 80 -7.38 6.36 0.93
CA ALA A 80 -7.80 7.71 0.61
C ALA A 80 -8.03 8.47 1.91
N PHE A 81 -7.67 9.74 1.95
CA PHE A 81 -7.86 10.56 3.14
C PHE A 81 -8.21 11.99 2.76
N ARG A 82 -8.70 12.76 3.71
CA ARG A 82 -8.99 14.18 3.54
C ARG A 82 -7.96 15.02 4.27
N LEU A 83 -7.45 16.02 3.58
CA LEU A 83 -6.67 17.09 4.19
C LEU A 83 -7.54 18.34 4.29
N ASN A 84 -7.39 19.05 5.38
CA ASN A 84 -7.89 20.39 5.50
C ASN A 84 -6.79 21.34 5.03
N ASP A 85 -7.07 22.04 3.94
CA ASP A 85 -6.14 22.99 3.33
C ASP A 85 -6.39 24.42 3.86
N TRP A 86 -6.68 24.50 5.15
CA TRP A 86 -6.85 25.78 5.82
C TRP A 86 -5.49 26.43 6.08
N LEU A 87 -5.31 27.65 5.56
CA LEU A 87 -4.13 28.46 5.86
C LEU A 87 -4.37 29.26 7.15
N PRO A 88 -3.35 29.47 8.00
CA PRO A 88 -3.47 30.26 9.23
C PRO A 88 -3.98 31.70 8.99
N ASP A 89 -3.78 32.23 7.78
CA ASP A 89 -4.21 33.56 7.39
C ASP A 89 -5.63 33.62 6.81
N ASP A 90 -6.29 32.45 6.63
CA ASP A 90 -7.70 32.44 6.20
C ASP A 90 -8.59 32.97 7.32
N ARG A 91 -9.12 34.18 7.10
CA ARG A 91 -9.95 34.90 8.07
C ARG A 91 -11.33 34.26 8.30
N ASP A 92 -11.72 33.31 7.48
CA ASP A 92 -13.00 32.59 7.62
C ASP A 92 -12.81 31.13 8.08
N PRO A 93 -12.90 30.85 9.40
CA PRO A 93 -12.79 29.50 9.93
C PRO A 93 -13.92 28.57 9.49
N LYS A 94 -14.95 29.06 8.79
CA LYS A 94 -16.05 28.24 8.25
C LYS A 94 -15.76 27.70 6.86
N SER A 95 -14.76 28.20 6.16
CA SER A 95 -14.35 27.71 4.84
C SER A 95 -13.37 26.53 4.94
N HIS A 96 -13.79 25.45 5.61
CA HIS A 96 -13.00 24.23 5.63
C HIS A 96 -12.92 23.65 4.22
N ARG A 97 -11.79 23.81 3.56
CA ARG A 97 -11.52 23.25 2.23
C ARG A 97 -10.97 21.85 2.36
N TRP A 98 -11.85 20.89 2.58
CA TRP A 98 -11.47 19.49 2.62
C TRP A 98 -11.15 18.98 1.21
N LYS A 99 -9.91 18.57 0.99
CA LYS A 99 -9.46 17.96 -0.26
C LYS A 99 -9.17 16.50 -0.06
N TRP A 100 -9.68 15.66 -0.95
CA TRP A 100 -9.34 14.25 -0.96
C TRP A 100 -7.95 14.03 -1.57
N GLN A 101 -7.21 13.11 -0.95
CA GLN A 101 -5.86 12.75 -1.36
C GLN A 101 -5.74 11.23 -1.42
N ARG A 102 -4.86 10.75 -2.31
CA ARG A 102 -4.44 9.36 -2.32
C ARG A 102 -3.33 9.17 -1.30
N GLY A 103 -3.48 8.16 -0.43
CA GLY A 103 -2.45 7.76 0.53
C GLY A 103 -1.60 6.60 0.02
N GLY A 104 -0.85 6.02 0.93
CA GLY A 104 -0.12 4.77 0.73
C GLY A 104 -1.06 3.55 0.67
N TRP A 105 -0.47 2.37 0.76
CA TRP A 105 -1.18 1.11 0.72
C TRP A 105 -1.47 0.58 2.12
N LEU A 106 -2.64 0.00 2.30
CA LEU A 106 -3.06 -0.69 3.51
C LEU A 106 -3.03 -2.19 3.24
N LEU A 107 -2.44 -2.95 4.16
CA LEU A 107 -2.59 -4.41 4.25
C LEU A 107 -3.68 -4.71 5.25
N VAL A 108 -4.64 -5.52 4.85
CA VAL A 108 -5.81 -5.88 5.67
C VAL A 108 -5.86 -7.39 5.86
N ASP A 109 -5.92 -7.83 7.10
CA ASP A 109 -6.16 -9.21 7.49
C ASP A 109 -7.67 -9.42 7.72
N ARG A 110 -8.29 -10.25 6.89
CA ARG A 110 -9.73 -10.54 6.97
C ARG A 110 -10.14 -11.25 8.25
N SER A 111 -9.26 -12.07 8.82
CA SER A 111 -9.59 -12.90 9.98
C SER A 111 -9.54 -12.15 11.30
N THR A 112 -8.59 -11.23 11.44
CA THR A 112 -8.38 -10.42 12.64
C THR A 112 -8.93 -9.00 12.50
N ALA A 113 -9.24 -8.58 11.26
CA ALA A 113 -9.55 -7.22 10.88
C ALA A 113 -8.43 -6.22 11.23
N HIS A 114 -7.19 -6.71 11.28
CA HIS A 114 -6.03 -5.85 11.47
C HIS A 114 -5.73 -5.10 10.18
N ILE A 115 -5.55 -3.78 10.29
CA ILE A 115 -5.27 -2.89 9.17
C ILE A 115 -3.95 -2.20 9.47
N VAL A 116 -2.97 -2.38 8.57
CA VAL A 116 -1.62 -1.81 8.71
C VAL A 116 -1.28 -1.02 7.46
N GLN A 117 -0.74 0.16 7.62
CA GLN A 117 -0.16 0.89 6.51
C GLN A 117 1.18 0.27 6.12
N LEU A 118 1.32 -0.08 4.84
CA LEU A 118 2.58 -0.58 4.31
C LEU A 118 3.58 0.57 4.18
N ASN A 119 4.77 0.34 4.72
CA ASN A 119 5.90 1.24 4.50
C ASN A 119 6.67 0.76 3.26
N LEU A 120 6.44 1.44 2.13
CA LEU A 120 7.10 1.15 0.86
C LEU A 120 8.27 2.13 0.67
N PRO A 121 9.51 1.64 0.50
CA PRO A 121 10.68 2.52 0.34
C PRO A 121 10.56 3.45 -0.87
N ASP A 122 10.89 4.73 -0.72
CA ASP A 122 10.86 5.73 -1.79
C ASP A 122 9.48 5.89 -2.49
N TYR A 123 8.41 5.38 -1.88
CA TYR A 123 7.08 5.48 -2.45
C TYR A 123 6.44 6.83 -2.13
N ASP A 124 6.13 7.58 -3.17
CA ASP A 124 5.36 8.81 -3.06
C ASP A 124 3.91 8.56 -3.49
N PRO A 125 2.91 8.77 -2.61
CA PRO A 125 1.51 8.54 -2.94
C PRO A 125 0.96 9.40 -4.08
N PHE A 126 1.55 10.58 -4.32
CA PHE A 126 1.14 11.46 -5.41
C PHE A 126 1.77 11.08 -6.73
N TYR A 127 3.03 10.66 -6.67
CA TYR A 127 3.88 10.44 -7.80
C TYR A 127 3.88 8.98 -8.28
N SER A 128 3.97 8.02 -7.34
CA SER A 128 4.19 6.62 -7.67
C SER A 128 2.91 5.92 -8.13
N SER A 129 2.92 5.46 -9.38
CA SER A 129 1.98 4.44 -9.84
C SER A 129 2.51 3.05 -9.48
N SER A 130 1.67 2.18 -8.97
CA SER A 130 2.09 0.86 -8.49
C SER A 130 1.30 -0.26 -9.14
N SER A 131 1.96 -1.39 -9.35
CA SER A 131 1.40 -2.63 -9.88
C SER A 131 1.74 -3.79 -8.94
N TRP A 132 0.75 -4.61 -8.61
CA TRP A 132 0.87 -5.72 -7.69
C TRP A 132 0.90 -7.07 -8.41
N PHE A 133 1.73 -7.96 -7.90
CA PHE A 133 1.77 -9.36 -8.29
C PHE A 133 2.05 -10.24 -7.07
N ARG A 134 1.08 -11.05 -6.65
CA ARG A 134 1.13 -11.81 -5.39
C ARG A 134 1.40 -10.86 -4.21
N ASP A 135 2.47 -11.09 -3.47
CA ASP A 135 2.94 -10.28 -2.34
C ASP A 135 4.03 -9.24 -2.72
N TYR A 136 4.28 -9.08 -4.03
CA TYR A 136 5.20 -8.09 -4.58
C TYR A 136 4.46 -6.86 -5.08
N VAL A 137 5.10 -5.71 -4.93
CA VAL A 137 4.67 -4.45 -5.54
C VAL A 137 5.82 -3.83 -6.31
N ALA A 138 5.55 -3.43 -7.54
CA ALA A 138 6.45 -2.66 -8.37
C ALA A 138 5.95 -1.22 -8.52
N TYR A 139 6.84 -0.26 -8.43
CA TYR A 139 6.53 1.17 -8.61
C TYR A 139 7.78 1.95 -8.96
N CYS A 140 7.60 3.13 -9.53
CA CYS A 140 8.67 4.10 -9.64
C CYS A 140 8.75 4.89 -8.35
N GLY A 141 9.87 4.78 -7.66
CA GLY A 141 10.16 5.52 -6.44
C GLY A 141 10.91 6.81 -6.73
N LEU A 142 10.81 7.76 -5.81
CA LEU A 142 11.51 9.03 -5.86
C LEU A 142 12.58 9.07 -4.76
N SER A 143 13.76 9.64 -5.04
CA SER A 143 14.74 9.88 -3.98
C SER A 143 14.19 10.90 -2.98
N ASP A 144 14.74 10.91 -1.76
CA ASP A 144 14.37 11.89 -0.71
C ASP A 144 14.53 13.34 -1.17
N THR A 145 15.47 13.61 -2.09
CA THR A 145 15.68 14.93 -2.70
C THR A 145 14.79 15.19 -3.91
N ALA A 146 13.95 14.22 -4.31
CA ALA A 146 13.14 14.23 -5.53
C ALA A 146 13.95 14.46 -6.84
N GLU A 147 15.26 14.16 -6.84
CA GLU A 147 16.12 14.34 -8.00
C GLU A 147 16.28 13.10 -8.87
N LYS A 148 15.96 11.92 -8.34
CA LYS A 148 16.21 10.63 -9.00
C LYS A 148 14.99 9.75 -8.96
N VAL A 149 14.74 9.07 -10.08
CA VAL A 149 13.69 8.07 -10.24
C VAL A 149 14.30 6.68 -10.18
N TYR A 150 13.67 5.79 -9.42
CA TYR A 150 14.10 4.40 -9.25
C TYR A 150 13.01 3.42 -9.66
N ALA A 151 13.40 2.34 -10.32
CA ALA A 151 12.61 1.12 -10.37
C ALA A 151 12.69 0.45 -8.99
N VAL A 152 11.57 0.24 -8.36
CA VAL A 152 11.51 -0.39 -7.04
C VAL A 152 10.58 -1.60 -7.10
N VAL A 153 11.06 -2.74 -6.60
CA VAL A 153 10.23 -3.90 -6.28
C VAL A 153 10.35 -4.17 -4.80
N ALA A 154 9.25 -4.05 -4.09
CA ALA A 154 9.16 -4.37 -2.67
C ALA A 154 8.30 -5.61 -2.46
N GLN A 155 8.50 -6.31 -1.35
CA GLN A 155 7.73 -7.47 -0.93
C GLN A 155 7.12 -7.20 0.44
N ILE A 156 5.86 -7.58 0.63
CA ILE A 156 5.18 -7.45 1.91
C ILE A 156 5.97 -8.19 3.00
N GLY A 157 6.15 -7.54 4.15
CA GLY A 157 6.91 -8.08 5.28
C GLY A 157 8.43 -7.88 5.20
N ARG A 158 8.97 -7.39 4.08
CA ARG A 158 10.39 -7.03 3.98
C ARG A 158 10.62 -5.53 4.18
N ARG A 159 11.67 -5.20 4.94
CA ARG A 159 12.07 -3.80 5.17
C ARG A 159 12.83 -3.19 3.99
N LYS A 160 13.61 -4.03 3.28
CA LYS A 160 14.43 -3.59 2.14
C LYS A 160 13.74 -4.02 0.85
N PRO A 161 13.75 -3.19 -0.19
CA PRO A 161 13.27 -3.59 -1.50
C PRO A 161 14.09 -4.77 -2.05
N ILE A 162 13.47 -5.59 -2.87
CA ILE A 162 14.12 -6.68 -3.59
C ILE A 162 14.94 -6.13 -4.74
N LEU A 163 14.39 -5.11 -5.42
CA LEU A 163 15.03 -4.36 -6.48
C LEU A 163 14.94 -2.87 -6.18
N LYS A 164 16.05 -2.16 -6.32
CA LYS A 164 16.11 -0.69 -6.38
C LYS A 164 17.19 -0.31 -7.40
N GLN A 165 16.78 0.09 -8.60
CA GLN A 165 17.65 0.46 -9.69
C GLN A 165 17.33 1.87 -10.18
N LYS A 166 18.35 2.70 -10.40
CA LYS A 166 18.14 4.04 -10.95
C LYS A 166 17.62 3.93 -12.39
N LEU A 167 16.51 4.61 -12.69
CA LEU A 167 15.94 4.71 -14.02
C LEU A 167 16.38 5.98 -14.74
N GLY A 168 16.69 7.03 -13.98
CA GLY A 168 17.06 8.34 -14.52
C GLY A 168 17.05 9.42 -13.46
N ASP A 169 17.30 10.64 -13.90
CA ASP A 169 17.13 11.84 -13.09
C ASP A 169 15.68 12.33 -13.24
N ALA A 170 15.09 12.77 -12.14
CA ALA A 170 13.76 13.37 -12.16
C ALA A 170 13.87 14.69 -12.93
N LYS A 171 12.92 14.93 -13.81
CA LYS A 171 12.86 16.21 -14.53
C LYS A 171 12.55 17.31 -13.52
N ASN A 172 13.46 18.25 -13.37
CA ASN A 172 13.23 19.48 -12.60
C ASN A 172 12.09 20.25 -13.26
N GLY A 173 10.88 19.94 -12.92
CA GLY A 173 9.70 20.52 -13.51
C GLY A 173 8.65 20.79 -12.46
N GLU A 174 8.00 21.90 -12.58
CA GLU A 174 6.94 22.45 -11.73
C GLU A 174 5.70 21.54 -11.57
N GLN A 175 5.74 20.28 -12.04
CA GLN A 175 4.63 19.36 -11.89
C GLN A 175 5.14 17.94 -11.59
N PRO A 176 4.67 17.32 -10.51
CA PRO A 176 4.83 15.90 -10.26
C PRO A 176 3.80 15.10 -11.08
N GLU A 177 3.81 15.22 -12.38
CA GLU A 177 3.21 14.17 -13.20
C GLU A 177 4.11 12.94 -13.06
N SER A 178 3.49 11.78 -12.86
CA SER A 178 4.23 10.54 -12.73
C SER A 178 5.23 10.41 -13.90
N GLU A 179 6.53 10.58 -13.62
CA GLU A 179 7.58 10.44 -14.63
C GLU A 179 7.76 9.00 -15.08
N CYS A 180 6.86 8.12 -14.66
CA CYS A 180 6.92 6.71 -14.93
C CYS A 180 5.50 6.14 -15.04
N GLY A 181 5.27 5.42 -16.13
CA GLY A 181 4.05 4.64 -16.31
C GLY A 181 3.88 3.58 -15.21
N THR A 182 2.67 3.03 -15.11
CA THR A 182 2.41 1.91 -14.21
C THR A 182 3.26 0.71 -14.61
N PRO A 183 4.07 0.12 -13.72
CA PRO A 183 4.88 -1.04 -14.02
C PRO A 183 4.04 -2.23 -14.50
N HIS A 184 4.57 -2.99 -15.44
CA HIS A 184 3.90 -4.14 -16.02
C HIS A 184 4.57 -5.45 -15.64
N TRP A 185 3.79 -6.41 -15.10
CA TRP A 185 4.26 -7.74 -14.73
C TRP A 185 4.04 -8.74 -15.86
N GLU A 186 5.10 -9.51 -16.16
CA GLU A 186 5.06 -10.74 -16.93
C GLU A 186 5.11 -11.93 -15.95
N ARG A 187 4.39 -13.01 -16.26
CA ARG A 187 4.22 -14.11 -15.28
C ARG A 187 5.13 -15.29 -15.51
N ASP A 188 5.57 -15.51 -16.74
CA ASP A 188 6.39 -16.65 -17.12
C ASP A 188 7.43 -16.25 -18.19
N PRO A 189 8.70 -16.09 -17.84
CA PRO A 189 9.21 -15.99 -16.45
C PRO A 189 8.72 -14.72 -15.73
N ILE A 190 8.80 -14.71 -14.40
CA ILE A 190 8.37 -13.54 -13.62
C ILE A 190 9.34 -12.37 -13.91
N ARG A 191 8.81 -11.35 -14.56
CA ARG A 191 9.53 -10.11 -14.89
C ARG A 191 8.66 -8.91 -14.58
N VAL A 192 9.30 -7.77 -14.42
CA VAL A 192 8.60 -6.48 -14.29
C VAL A 192 9.29 -5.44 -15.16
N SER A 193 8.48 -4.71 -15.93
CA SER A 193 8.94 -3.65 -16.81
C SER A 193 8.56 -2.30 -16.23
N PHE A 194 9.48 -1.36 -16.35
CA PHE A 194 9.31 0.05 -16.00
C PHE A 194 9.50 0.91 -17.23
N GLU A 195 8.69 1.93 -17.38
CA GLU A 195 8.70 2.81 -18.55
C GLU A 195 8.77 4.26 -18.07
N PRO A 196 9.99 4.78 -17.84
CA PRO A 196 10.17 6.17 -17.43
C PRO A 196 9.80 7.11 -18.60
N THR A 197 9.15 8.23 -18.28
CA THR A 197 8.69 9.21 -19.28
C THR A 197 9.88 9.81 -20.02
N GLY A 198 9.96 9.54 -21.34
CA GLY A 198 11.06 9.98 -22.19
C GLY A 198 12.35 9.18 -22.04
N GLY A 199 12.27 8.03 -21.33
CA GLY A 199 13.36 7.05 -21.23
C GLY A 199 13.04 5.73 -21.96
N GLN A 200 13.99 4.81 -21.93
CA GLN A 200 13.79 3.47 -22.48
C GLN A 200 13.09 2.56 -21.46
N LYS A 201 12.27 1.63 -21.96
CA LYS A 201 11.67 0.57 -21.16
C LYS A 201 12.76 -0.33 -20.59
N GLN A 202 12.77 -0.52 -19.28
CA GLN A 202 13.70 -1.41 -18.59
C GLN A 202 12.92 -2.58 -17.97
N THR A 203 13.41 -3.81 -18.16
CA THR A 203 12.78 -5.04 -17.69
C THR A 203 13.72 -5.79 -16.75
N PHE A 204 13.20 -6.19 -15.60
CA PHE A 204 13.96 -6.90 -14.58
C PHE A 204 13.31 -8.25 -14.30
N SER A 205 14.14 -9.29 -14.15
CA SER A 205 13.67 -10.62 -13.73
C SER A 205 13.56 -10.70 -12.22
N VAL A 206 12.48 -11.34 -11.74
CA VAL A 206 12.24 -11.56 -10.31
C VAL A 206 12.23 -13.07 -10.06
N PHE A 207 13.26 -13.59 -9.38
CA PHE A 207 13.40 -15.00 -9.07
C PHE A 207 13.07 -15.29 -7.61
N GLY A 208 11.96 -15.99 -7.37
CA GLY A 208 11.56 -16.37 -6.03
C GLY A 208 11.52 -15.17 -5.08
N HIS A 209 12.34 -15.20 -4.03
CA HIS A 209 12.49 -14.08 -3.09
C HIS A 209 13.68 -13.16 -3.41
N VAL A 210 14.36 -13.39 -4.53
CA VAL A 210 15.53 -12.62 -4.98
C VAL A 210 15.22 -12.05 -6.34
N ALA A 211 15.32 -10.74 -6.49
CA ALA A 211 15.34 -10.09 -7.80
C ALA A 211 16.80 -9.96 -8.23
N ASP A 212 17.18 -10.66 -9.26
CA ASP A 212 18.43 -10.38 -9.98
C ASP A 212 18.07 -9.33 -11.05
N ALA A 213 18.63 -8.13 -10.88
CA ALA A 213 18.61 -7.12 -11.91
C ALA A 213 19.55 -7.62 -13.02
N MET A 214 19.01 -8.13 -14.11
CA MET A 214 19.76 -8.21 -15.34
C MET A 214 19.55 -6.87 -16.06
N PRO A 215 20.61 -6.07 -16.24
CA PRO A 215 20.52 -4.96 -17.17
C PRO A 215 20.10 -5.54 -18.52
N ALA A 216 19.20 -4.85 -19.21
CA ALA A 216 18.96 -5.18 -20.61
C ALA A 216 20.34 -5.18 -21.29
N GLU A 217 20.68 -6.30 -21.97
CA GLU A 217 21.88 -6.36 -22.80
C GLU A 217 21.76 -5.24 -23.81
N GLY A 218 22.60 -4.24 -23.68
CA GLY A 218 22.68 -3.09 -24.55
C GLY A 218 23.62 -2.06 -23.98
N ASP A 219 24.82 -2.08 -24.52
CA ASP A 219 25.80 -1.00 -24.54
C ASP A 219 26.73 -0.85 -23.32
N ASP A 220 27.57 -1.86 -23.13
CA ASP A 220 28.96 -1.61 -22.83
C ASP A 220 29.72 -1.49 -24.17
N GLU A 221 29.64 -0.36 -24.83
CA GLU A 221 30.66 0.10 -25.76
C GLU A 221 31.22 1.42 -25.25
N GLU A 222 32.48 1.26 -24.73
CA GLU A 222 33.55 2.23 -24.54
C GLU A 222 33.27 3.56 -23.81
#